data_75f00bca3a8ddb213a71d062f20c936d
#
_entry.id   75f00bca3a8ddb213a71d062f20c936d
#
_cell.length_a   1.000
_cell.length_b   1.000
_cell.length_c   1.000
_cell.angle_alpha   90.00
_cell.angle_beta   90.00
_cell.angle_gamma   90.00
#
_symmetry.space_group_name_H-M   'P 1'
#
loop_
_entity.id
_entity.type
_entity.pdbx_description
1 polymer ?
#
loop_
_entity_poly.entity_id
_entity_poly.type
_entity_poly.pdbx_seq_one_letter_code
_entity_poly.pdbx_strand_id
1 'polypeptide(L)'
;IISGNPYLRYQLIACIAGLVAPVSGEAFCNGAISWPVGGAGGLDKRLMISDALDFLSTVYSDCLEKSRVSVDEFWELLAGIEVHHSLCIKELGRSQKQFFYLALSMLFSFDCYVIEQSKSVALMSASAQSLRHLFLKQLEGKTLITTSVNKRFRREFCADGLVLGTYGEILFSGDFSAAVEWADQNLQSSEIASSNDEPFEMGSQFKNDESSVDADDDF
;
A
#
# COMPACT_ATOMS: atom_id res chain seq x y z
N ILE A 1 -8.71 9.70 -3.42
CA ILE A 1 -10.02 9.62 -2.75
C ILE A 1 -9.93 10.41 -1.46
N ILE A 2 -10.91 11.27 -1.20
CA ILE A 2 -11.02 12.15 -0.03
C ILE A 2 -12.26 11.71 0.77
N SER A 3 -12.12 11.42 2.04
CA SER A 3 -13.24 11.19 2.98
C SER A 3 -12.79 11.49 4.40
N GLY A 4 -13.65 12.03 5.21
CA GLY A 4 -13.44 12.23 6.65
C GLY A 4 -13.40 10.91 7.44
N ASN A 5 -14.04 9.86 6.93
CA ASN A 5 -14.12 8.57 7.60
C ASN A 5 -12.87 7.69 7.34
N PRO A 6 -11.96 7.49 8.31
CA PRO A 6 -10.74 6.70 8.11
C PRO A 6 -11.03 5.20 7.88
N TYR A 7 -12.10 4.67 8.50
CA TYR A 7 -12.51 3.29 8.31
C TYR A 7 -12.98 3.04 6.87
N LEU A 8 -13.79 3.96 6.33
CA LEU A 8 -14.23 3.88 4.93
C LEU A 8 -13.04 3.91 3.96
N ARG A 9 -12.05 4.81 4.20
CA ARG A 9 -10.84 4.88 3.37
C ARG A 9 -10.09 3.55 3.36
N TYR A 10 -9.92 2.92 4.53
CA TYR A 10 -9.24 1.63 4.65
C TYR A 10 -10.02 0.52 3.94
N GLN A 11 -11.32 0.38 4.20
CA GLN A 11 -12.16 -0.64 3.59
C GLN A 11 -12.19 -0.52 2.06
N LEU A 12 -12.27 0.69 1.56
CA LEU A 12 -12.29 0.94 0.13
C LEU A 12 -10.96 0.53 -0.54
N ILE A 13 -9.83 0.90 0.05
CA ILE A 13 -8.50 0.48 -0.43
C ILE A 13 -8.37 -1.05 -0.41
N ALA A 14 -8.78 -1.70 0.67
CA ALA A 14 -8.74 -3.15 0.80
C ALA A 14 -9.64 -3.85 -0.24
N CYS A 15 -10.84 -3.31 -0.48
CA CYS A 15 -11.77 -3.83 -1.47
C CYS A 15 -11.23 -3.64 -2.90
N ILE A 16 -10.70 -2.46 -3.25
CA ILE A 16 -10.10 -2.19 -4.57
C ILE A 16 -8.88 -3.09 -4.80
N ALA A 17 -8.05 -3.31 -3.79
CA ALA A 17 -6.90 -4.20 -3.88
C ALA A 17 -7.25 -5.70 -3.87
N GLY A 18 -8.54 -6.05 -3.80
CA GLY A 18 -8.99 -7.44 -3.78
C GLY A 18 -8.71 -8.20 -2.47
N LEU A 19 -8.35 -7.50 -1.39
CA LEU A 19 -8.08 -8.11 -0.08
C LEU A 19 -9.36 -8.45 0.68
N VAL A 20 -10.44 -7.72 0.41
CA VAL A 20 -11.75 -7.90 1.04
C VAL A 20 -12.81 -7.88 -0.05
N ALA A 21 -13.73 -8.84 -0.03
CA ALA A 21 -14.86 -8.83 -0.94
C ALA A 21 -15.87 -7.74 -0.53
N PRO A 22 -16.54 -7.06 -1.49
CA PRO A 22 -17.63 -6.16 -1.16
C PRO A 22 -18.80 -6.92 -0.54
N VAL A 23 -19.52 -6.28 0.40
CA VAL A 23 -20.70 -6.87 1.05
C VAL A 23 -21.83 -7.12 0.04
N SER A 24 -21.92 -6.27 -0.98
CA SER A 24 -22.87 -6.40 -2.10
C SER A 24 -22.29 -5.78 -3.35
N GLY A 25 -22.74 -6.25 -4.51
CA GLY A 25 -22.20 -5.83 -5.80
C GLY A 25 -20.88 -6.51 -6.13
N GLU A 26 -20.16 -5.98 -7.11
CA GLU A 26 -18.90 -6.52 -7.60
C GLU A 26 -17.89 -5.40 -7.76
N ALA A 27 -16.62 -5.68 -7.41
CA ALA A 27 -15.47 -4.85 -7.74
C ALA A 27 -14.77 -5.47 -8.95
N PHE A 28 -14.74 -4.74 -10.05
CA PHE A 28 -14.13 -5.20 -11.30
C PHE A 28 -12.98 -4.27 -11.72
N CYS A 29 -11.85 -4.85 -12.09
CA CYS A 29 -10.75 -4.13 -12.71
C CYS A 29 -10.31 -4.81 -14.00
N ASN A 30 -10.10 -4.01 -15.03
CA ASN A 30 -9.66 -4.47 -16.33
C ASN A 30 -8.14 -4.35 -16.45
N GLY A 31 -7.41 -5.12 -15.66
CA GLY A 31 -5.95 -5.10 -15.62
C GLY A 31 -5.40 -5.62 -14.29
N ALA A 32 -4.08 -5.66 -14.18
CA ALA A 32 -3.39 -6.07 -12.96
C ALA A 32 -3.43 -4.95 -11.92
N ILE A 33 -4.01 -5.24 -10.74
CA ILE A 33 -3.99 -4.33 -9.58
C ILE A 33 -2.87 -4.76 -8.63
N SER A 34 -2.14 -3.79 -8.09
CA SER A 34 -1.16 -4.07 -7.04
C SER A 34 -1.87 -4.45 -5.73
N TRP A 35 -1.21 -5.29 -4.90
CA TRP A 35 -1.51 -5.23 -3.48
C TRP A 35 -1.23 -3.81 -2.96
N PRO A 36 -1.72 -3.41 -1.77
CA PRO A 36 -1.42 -2.09 -1.22
C PRO A 36 0.09 -1.85 -1.17
N VAL A 37 0.56 -0.83 -1.89
CA VAL A 37 1.99 -0.48 -2.05
C VAL A 37 2.64 -0.33 -0.67
N GLY A 38 3.76 -1.02 -0.47
CA GLY A 38 4.45 -1.09 0.82
C GLY A 38 3.81 -2.02 1.85
N GLY A 39 2.77 -2.77 1.44
CA GLY A 39 2.22 -3.88 2.21
C GLY A 39 3.04 -5.17 2.02
N ALA A 40 2.81 -6.15 2.88
CA ALA A 40 3.57 -7.41 2.85
C ALA A 40 3.27 -8.31 1.64
N GLY A 41 2.21 -8.03 0.86
CA GLY A 41 1.86 -8.81 -0.33
C GLY A 41 1.56 -10.30 -0.06
N GLY A 42 1.13 -10.63 1.16
CA GLY A 42 0.89 -12.02 1.58
C GLY A 42 2.15 -12.81 1.97
N LEU A 43 3.32 -12.18 1.99
CA LEU A 43 4.58 -12.84 2.33
C LEU A 43 4.67 -13.19 3.82
N ASP A 44 5.10 -14.43 4.11
CA ASP A 44 5.49 -14.83 5.47
C ASP A 44 6.81 -14.15 5.84
N LYS A 45 6.84 -13.52 7.01
CA LYS A 45 8.06 -12.84 7.52
C LYS A 45 9.24 -13.77 7.82
N ARG A 46 9.05 -15.10 7.82
CA ARG A 46 10.11 -16.11 7.98
C ARG A 46 10.85 -16.39 6.67
N LEU A 47 10.31 -16.00 5.52
CA LEU A 47 10.99 -16.16 4.23
C LEU A 47 12.27 -15.34 4.18
N MET A 48 13.28 -15.87 3.50
CA MET A 48 14.42 -15.08 3.05
C MET A 48 13.96 -14.07 1.99
N ILE A 49 14.69 -12.98 1.87
CA ILE A 49 14.37 -11.92 0.90
C ILE A 49 14.46 -12.43 -0.53
N SER A 50 15.45 -13.29 -0.82
CA SER A 50 15.54 -14.00 -2.11
C SER A 50 14.30 -14.82 -2.40
N ASP A 51 13.85 -15.65 -1.45
CA ASP A 51 12.71 -16.53 -1.65
C ASP A 51 11.40 -15.75 -1.82
N ALA A 52 11.27 -14.62 -1.10
CA ALA A 52 10.14 -13.72 -1.24
C ALA A 52 10.09 -13.09 -2.64
N LEU A 53 11.25 -12.69 -3.17
CA LEU A 53 11.36 -12.16 -4.53
C LEU A 53 11.04 -13.24 -5.57
N ASP A 54 11.60 -14.43 -5.46
CA ASP A 54 11.38 -15.56 -6.38
C ASP A 54 9.90 -15.95 -6.40
N PHE A 55 9.27 -16.03 -5.23
CA PHE A 55 7.84 -16.31 -5.11
C PHE A 55 6.99 -15.27 -5.86
N LEU A 56 7.18 -13.99 -5.58
CA LEU A 56 6.40 -12.93 -6.24
C LEU A 56 6.73 -12.82 -7.73
N SER A 57 7.98 -13.04 -8.13
CA SER A 57 8.39 -13.08 -9.54
C SER A 57 7.69 -14.18 -10.31
N THR A 58 7.42 -15.32 -9.66
CA THR A 58 6.63 -16.40 -10.24
C THR A 58 5.15 -16.05 -10.35
N VAL A 59 4.57 -15.49 -9.28
CA VAL A 59 3.14 -15.12 -9.23
C VAL A 59 2.81 -13.98 -10.17
N TYR A 60 3.70 -12.99 -10.28
CA TYR A 60 3.52 -11.77 -11.06
C TYR A 60 4.52 -11.67 -12.23
N SER A 61 4.82 -12.81 -12.89
CA SER A 61 5.79 -12.88 -13.98
C SER A 61 5.52 -11.85 -15.08
N ASP A 62 4.28 -11.74 -15.55
CA ASP A 62 3.87 -10.79 -16.58
C ASP A 62 4.05 -9.32 -16.16
N CYS A 63 3.88 -9.03 -14.86
CA CYS A 63 4.11 -7.70 -14.31
C CYS A 63 5.61 -7.40 -14.17
N LEU A 64 6.42 -8.42 -13.89
CA LEU A 64 7.88 -8.28 -13.82
C LEU A 64 8.47 -8.06 -15.22
N GLU A 65 8.04 -8.80 -16.23
CA GLU A 65 8.48 -8.64 -17.62
C GLU A 65 8.20 -7.25 -18.18
N LYS A 66 7.06 -6.64 -17.77
CA LYS A 66 6.69 -5.29 -18.17
C LYS A 66 7.30 -4.20 -17.29
N SER A 67 8.09 -4.59 -16.27
CA SER A 67 8.65 -3.63 -15.33
C SER A 67 9.68 -2.71 -15.99
N ARG A 68 9.65 -1.45 -15.58
CA ARG A 68 10.67 -0.46 -15.93
C ARG A 68 11.83 -0.43 -14.94
N VAL A 69 11.70 -1.18 -13.86
CA VAL A 69 12.71 -1.35 -12.80
C VAL A 69 13.29 -2.75 -12.95
N SER A 70 14.60 -2.86 -13.07
CA SER A 70 15.26 -4.16 -13.15
C SER A 70 15.44 -4.78 -11.77
N VAL A 71 15.62 -6.10 -11.75
CA VAL A 71 15.95 -6.83 -10.51
C VAL A 71 17.29 -6.34 -9.94
N ASP A 72 18.23 -5.95 -10.79
CA ASP A 72 19.53 -5.42 -10.34
C ASP A 72 19.35 -4.06 -9.64
N GLU A 73 18.55 -3.13 -10.21
CA GLU A 73 18.21 -1.85 -9.54
C GLU A 73 17.54 -2.10 -8.18
N PHE A 74 16.68 -3.11 -8.07
CA PHE A 74 16.06 -3.48 -6.80
C PHE A 74 17.10 -3.94 -5.77
N TRP A 75 18.06 -4.81 -6.17
CA TRP A 75 19.12 -5.27 -5.26
C TRP A 75 20.08 -4.15 -4.86
N GLU A 76 20.41 -3.25 -5.77
CA GLU A 76 21.23 -2.06 -5.47
C GLU A 76 20.56 -1.18 -4.41
N LEU A 77 19.24 -0.98 -4.52
CA LEU A 77 18.48 -0.23 -3.50
C LEU A 77 18.51 -0.89 -2.12
N LEU A 78 18.36 -2.21 -2.07
CA LEU A 78 18.40 -2.96 -0.80
C LEU A 78 19.79 -2.96 -0.19
N ALA A 79 20.83 -3.08 -1.02
CA ALA A 79 22.21 -3.00 -0.57
C ALA A 79 22.53 -1.62 0.06
N GLY A 80 21.94 -0.54 -0.48
CA GLY A 80 22.08 0.81 0.06
C GLY A 80 21.53 1.02 1.48
N ILE A 81 20.72 0.08 1.97
CA ILE A 81 20.15 0.06 3.33
C ILE A 81 20.63 -1.17 4.13
N GLU A 82 21.72 -1.80 3.70
CA GLU A 82 22.32 -2.99 4.34
C GLU A 82 21.37 -4.19 4.43
N VAL A 83 20.51 -4.36 3.44
CA VAL A 83 19.60 -5.51 3.32
C VAL A 83 20.13 -6.47 2.28
N HIS A 84 20.51 -7.69 2.72
CA HIS A 84 21.07 -8.75 1.89
C HIS A 84 20.04 -9.84 1.59
N HIS A 85 20.19 -10.49 0.44
CA HIS A 85 19.28 -11.52 -0.07
C HIS A 85 19.07 -12.70 0.90
N SER A 86 20.06 -13.01 1.74
CA SER A 86 20.05 -14.14 2.70
C SER A 86 19.38 -13.82 4.04
N LEU A 87 19.00 -12.56 4.30
CA LEU A 87 18.28 -12.20 5.52
C LEU A 87 16.83 -12.66 5.45
N CYS A 88 16.27 -13.08 6.60
CA CYS A 88 14.83 -13.27 6.72
C CYS A 88 14.13 -11.91 6.90
N ILE A 89 12.93 -11.77 6.36
CA ILE A 89 12.12 -10.55 6.48
C ILE A 89 11.91 -10.17 7.97
N LYS A 90 11.79 -11.14 8.87
CA LYS A 90 11.64 -10.91 10.32
C LYS A 90 12.86 -10.23 10.96
N GLU A 91 14.06 -10.43 10.39
CA GLU A 91 15.33 -9.90 10.91
C GLU A 91 15.53 -8.43 10.54
N LEU A 92 14.79 -7.94 9.55
CA LEU A 92 14.84 -6.53 9.16
C LEU A 92 14.34 -5.61 10.27
N GLY A 93 15.07 -4.53 10.52
CA GLY A 93 14.60 -3.42 11.34
C GLY A 93 13.33 -2.77 10.75
N ARG A 94 12.60 -2.00 11.55
CA ARG A 94 11.33 -1.38 11.14
C ARG A 94 11.48 -0.56 9.84
N SER A 95 12.51 0.29 9.77
CA SER A 95 12.78 1.14 8.61
C SER A 95 13.18 0.33 7.37
N GLN A 96 14.06 -0.69 7.54
CA GLN A 96 14.47 -1.59 6.47
C GLN A 96 13.27 -2.38 5.93
N LYS A 97 12.41 -2.88 6.81
CA LYS A 97 11.19 -3.61 6.42
C LYS A 97 10.22 -2.74 5.62
N GLN A 98 10.02 -1.50 6.05
CA GLN A 98 9.18 -0.54 5.34
C GLN A 98 9.75 -0.23 3.96
N PHE A 99 11.05 0.01 3.87
CA PHE A 99 11.74 0.27 2.61
C PHE A 99 11.67 -0.95 1.68
N PHE A 100 11.94 -2.15 2.19
CA PHE A 100 11.86 -3.41 1.45
C PHE A 100 10.48 -3.61 0.81
N TYR A 101 9.40 -3.48 1.58
CA TYR A 101 8.05 -3.67 1.04
C TYR A 101 7.66 -2.59 0.02
N LEU A 102 8.12 -1.36 0.19
CA LEU A 102 7.93 -0.30 -0.80
C LEU A 102 8.69 -0.64 -2.09
N ALA A 103 9.98 -0.97 -1.99
CA ALA A 103 10.81 -1.35 -3.13
C ALA A 103 10.22 -2.55 -3.89
N LEU A 104 9.80 -3.58 -3.15
CA LEU A 104 9.20 -4.78 -3.70
C LEU A 104 7.91 -4.49 -4.49
N SER A 105 7.05 -3.60 -3.97
CA SER A 105 5.82 -3.21 -4.67
C SER A 105 6.10 -2.42 -5.95
N MET A 106 7.26 -1.76 -6.04
CA MET A 106 7.66 -0.96 -7.20
C MET A 106 8.44 -1.75 -8.24
N LEU A 107 8.86 -2.97 -7.91
CA LEU A 107 9.55 -3.85 -8.86
C LEU A 107 8.59 -4.37 -9.95
N PHE A 108 7.31 -4.50 -9.67
CA PHE A 108 6.31 -5.07 -10.58
C PHE A 108 5.50 -3.97 -11.27
N SER A 109 5.28 -4.08 -12.59
CA SER A 109 4.50 -3.14 -13.39
C SER A 109 3.02 -3.51 -13.38
N PHE A 110 2.27 -2.96 -12.44
CA PHE A 110 0.81 -3.08 -12.41
C PHE A 110 0.13 -2.03 -13.31
N ASP A 111 -1.11 -2.28 -13.71
CA ASP A 111 -1.93 -1.30 -14.43
C ASP A 111 -2.55 -0.28 -13.48
N CYS A 112 -2.80 -0.70 -12.24
CA CYS A 112 -3.32 0.14 -11.18
C CYS A 112 -2.54 -0.10 -9.88
N TYR A 113 -1.96 0.96 -9.34
CA TYR A 113 -1.32 0.96 -8.02
C TYR A 113 -2.28 1.48 -6.96
N VAL A 114 -2.33 0.79 -5.84
CA VAL A 114 -3.17 1.16 -4.70
C VAL A 114 -2.27 1.51 -3.52
N ILE A 115 -2.35 2.73 -3.00
CA ILE A 115 -1.52 3.17 -1.86
C ILE A 115 -2.37 3.78 -0.75
N GLU A 116 -2.19 3.30 0.46
CA GLU A 116 -2.83 3.83 1.65
C GLU A 116 -2.08 5.02 2.26
N GLN A 117 -2.73 5.73 3.17
CA GLN A 117 -2.21 6.95 3.80
C GLN A 117 -0.82 6.76 4.43
N SER A 118 -0.62 5.74 5.26
CA SER A 118 0.63 5.53 5.99
C SER A 118 1.82 5.31 5.07
N LYS A 119 1.64 4.62 3.95
CA LYS A 119 2.69 4.32 2.97
C LYS A 119 3.00 5.51 2.09
N SER A 120 2.01 6.35 1.78
CA SER A 120 2.24 7.60 1.06
C SER A 120 3.12 8.57 1.86
N VAL A 121 2.95 8.65 3.19
CA VAL A 121 3.82 9.43 4.07
C VAL A 121 5.26 8.89 4.05
N ALA A 122 5.42 7.57 4.14
CA ALA A 122 6.73 6.94 4.08
C ALA A 122 7.47 7.23 2.78
N LEU A 123 6.77 7.18 1.65
CA LEU A 123 7.34 7.49 0.33
C LEU A 123 7.80 8.94 0.20
N MET A 124 7.17 9.87 0.95
CA MET A 124 7.54 11.29 0.95
C MET A 124 8.69 11.63 1.92
N SER A 125 9.21 10.66 2.67
CA SER A 125 10.37 10.87 3.55
C SER A 125 11.64 11.14 2.76
N ALA A 126 12.61 11.82 3.38
CA ALA A 126 13.91 12.10 2.75
C ALA A 126 14.69 10.81 2.42
N SER A 127 14.58 9.79 3.28
CA SER A 127 15.21 8.48 3.09
C SER A 127 14.61 7.66 1.94
N ALA A 128 13.44 8.02 1.43
CA ALA A 128 12.74 7.32 0.35
C ALA A 128 12.90 8.01 -1.02
N GLN A 129 13.86 8.91 -1.19
CA GLN A 129 14.02 9.67 -2.44
C GLN A 129 14.26 8.75 -3.64
N SER A 130 15.10 7.73 -3.51
CA SER A 130 15.37 6.74 -4.56
C SER A 130 14.11 5.96 -4.93
N LEU A 131 13.34 5.51 -3.91
CA LEU A 131 12.07 4.82 -4.11
C LEU A 131 11.04 5.71 -4.81
N ARG A 132 10.97 7.00 -4.45
CA ARG A 132 10.05 7.92 -5.10
C ARG A 132 10.37 8.10 -6.58
N HIS A 133 11.65 8.18 -6.94
CA HIS A 133 12.06 8.24 -8.34
C HIS A 133 11.64 6.99 -9.12
N LEU A 134 11.85 5.81 -8.55
CA LEU A 134 11.40 4.55 -9.15
C LEU A 134 9.88 4.47 -9.27
N PHE A 135 9.17 4.94 -8.24
CA PHE A 135 7.72 4.95 -8.26
C PHE A 135 7.17 5.84 -9.38
N LEU A 136 7.73 7.03 -9.57
CA LEU A 136 7.38 7.90 -10.71
C LEU A 136 7.63 7.21 -12.04
N LYS A 137 8.78 6.54 -12.19
CA LYS A 137 9.14 5.76 -13.39
C LYS A 137 8.11 4.65 -13.69
N GLN A 138 7.62 3.96 -12.65
CA GLN A 138 6.62 2.91 -12.78
C GLN A 138 5.20 3.42 -13.03
N LEU A 139 4.85 4.59 -12.46
CA LEU A 139 3.51 5.18 -12.61
C LEU A 139 3.23 5.77 -13.99
N GLU A 140 4.23 5.98 -14.82
CA GLU A 140 4.02 6.59 -16.14
C GLU A 140 3.06 5.76 -17.01
N GLY A 141 1.90 6.36 -17.35
CA GLY A 141 0.84 5.69 -18.10
C GLY A 141 0.02 4.67 -17.29
N LYS A 142 0.15 4.67 -15.96
CA LYS A 142 -0.58 3.80 -15.05
C LYS A 142 -1.56 4.59 -14.18
N THR A 143 -2.48 3.87 -13.55
CA THR A 143 -3.44 4.45 -12.62
C THR A 143 -2.89 4.37 -11.19
N LEU A 144 -3.06 5.44 -10.42
CA LEU A 144 -2.81 5.45 -8.98
C LEU A 144 -4.10 5.75 -8.23
N ILE A 145 -4.48 4.87 -7.31
CA ILE A 145 -5.59 5.08 -6.38
C ILE A 145 -5.02 5.26 -4.97
N THR A 146 -5.37 6.36 -4.33
CA THR A 146 -4.89 6.67 -2.98
C THR A 146 -5.94 7.33 -2.12
N THR A 147 -5.85 7.11 -0.82
CA THR A 147 -6.61 7.80 0.23
C THR A 147 -5.70 8.69 1.08
N SER A 148 -4.52 9.04 0.56
CA SER A 148 -3.55 9.87 1.27
C SER A 148 -4.13 11.23 1.66
N VAL A 149 -3.86 11.67 2.90
CA VAL A 149 -4.12 13.04 3.36
C VAL A 149 -2.87 13.91 3.27
N ASN A 150 -1.71 13.35 2.93
CA ASN A 150 -0.48 14.10 2.78
C ASN A 150 -0.57 15.07 1.60
N LYS A 151 -0.60 16.39 1.89
CA LYS A 151 -0.78 17.45 0.87
C LYS A 151 0.31 17.42 -0.20
N ARG A 152 1.57 17.11 0.18
CA ARG A 152 2.68 17.04 -0.76
C ARG A 152 2.54 15.85 -1.70
N PHE A 153 2.23 14.66 -1.16
CA PHE A 153 1.99 13.47 -1.95
C PHE A 153 0.84 13.67 -2.94
N ARG A 154 -0.31 14.16 -2.47
CA ARG A 154 -1.48 14.39 -3.32
C ARG A 154 -1.19 15.37 -4.46
N ARG A 155 -0.46 16.45 -4.17
CA ARG A 155 -0.09 17.46 -5.19
C ARG A 155 0.87 16.91 -6.25
N GLU A 156 1.75 15.98 -5.87
CA GLU A 156 2.75 15.39 -6.76
C GLU A 156 2.16 14.25 -7.62
N PHE A 157 1.21 13.48 -7.09
CA PHE A 157 0.76 12.23 -7.69
C PHE A 157 -0.71 12.18 -8.13
N CYS A 158 -1.55 13.11 -7.72
CA CYS A 158 -2.98 13.07 -8.01
C CYS A 158 -3.39 14.15 -9.00
N ALA A 159 -4.07 13.74 -10.09
CA ALA A 159 -4.69 14.64 -11.07
C ALA A 159 -6.19 14.82 -10.78
N ASP A 160 -6.87 13.75 -10.37
CA ASP A 160 -8.30 13.72 -10.10
C ASP A 160 -8.61 13.49 -8.64
N GLY A 161 -9.77 13.96 -8.20
CA GLY A 161 -10.28 13.81 -6.85
C GLY A 161 -11.70 13.25 -6.81
N LEU A 162 -11.92 12.30 -5.90
CA LEU A 162 -13.23 11.76 -5.56
C LEU A 162 -13.48 12.04 -4.09
N VAL A 163 -14.56 12.77 -3.77
CA VAL A 163 -14.96 13.06 -2.39
C VAL A 163 -16.12 12.16 -2.01
N LEU A 164 -15.95 11.43 -0.91
CA LEU A 164 -16.95 10.54 -0.35
C LEU A 164 -17.45 11.05 0.99
N GLY A 165 -18.76 10.97 1.18
CA GLY A 165 -19.41 11.23 2.45
C GLY A 165 -19.18 10.12 3.47
N THR A 166 -19.79 10.28 4.65
CA THR A 166 -19.58 9.39 5.80
C THR A 166 -20.01 7.95 5.53
N TYR A 167 -20.99 7.75 4.66
CA TYR A 167 -21.52 6.42 4.31
C TYR A 167 -21.03 5.91 2.95
N GLY A 168 -20.10 6.64 2.31
CA GLY A 168 -19.50 6.23 1.02
C GLY A 168 -20.23 6.76 -0.21
N GLU A 169 -21.24 7.63 -0.05
CA GLU A 169 -21.89 8.33 -1.15
C GLU A 169 -20.92 9.27 -1.86
N ILE A 170 -20.97 9.31 -3.19
CA ILE A 170 -20.13 10.21 -3.99
C ILE A 170 -20.72 11.62 -3.89
N LEU A 171 -19.98 12.54 -3.25
CA LEU A 171 -20.37 13.93 -3.08
C LEU A 171 -19.77 14.84 -4.15
N PHE A 172 -18.58 14.52 -4.62
CA PHE A 172 -17.91 15.27 -5.69
C PHE A 172 -16.94 14.37 -6.45
N SER A 173 -16.80 14.59 -7.76
CA SER A 173 -15.80 13.95 -8.62
C SER A 173 -15.33 14.95 -9.67
N GLY A 174 -14.03 15.10 -9.84
CA GLY A 174 -13.44 16.02 -10.82
C GLY A 174 -11.96 16.27 -10.59
N ASP A 175 -11.45 17.37 -11.10
CA ASP A 175 -10.07 17.82 -10.88
C ASP A 175 -9.70 17.80 -9.40
N PHE A 176 -8.45 17.39 -9.11
CA PHE A 176 -7.99 17.22 -7.73
C PHE A 176 -8.08 18.52 -6.91
N SER A 177 -7.73 19.69 -7.49
CA SER A 177 -7.77 20.96 -6.78
C SER A 177 -9.20 21.38 -6.44
N ALA A 178 -10.13 21.20 -7.39
CA ALA A 178 -11.55 21.43 -7.18
C ALA A 178 -12.15 20.48 -6.13
N ALA A 179 -11.72 19.22 -6.12
CA ALA A 179 -12.17 18.25 -5.13
C ALA A 179 -11.69 18.59 -3.70
N VAL A 180 -10.45 19.08 -3.56
CA VAL A 180 -9.93 19.54 -2.27
C VAL A 180 -10.67 20.78 -1.79
N GLU A 181 -10.86 21.77 -2.67
CA GLU A 181 -11.61 22.99 -2.32
C GLU A 181 -13.04 22.67 -1.90
N TRP A 182 -13.71 21.80 -2.64
CA TRP A 182 -15.06 21.34 -2.30
C TRP A 182 -15.10 20.65 -0.93
N ALA A 183 -14.13 19.78 -0.65
CA ALA A 183 -14.03 19.06 0.61
C ALA A 183 -13.77 20.01 1.79
N ASP A 184 -12.87 20.99 1.63
CA ASP A 184 -12.54 21.98 2.64
C ASP A 184 -13.76 22.88 2.98
N GLN A 185 -14.63 23.13 2.00
CA GLN A 185 -15.84 23.95 2.19
C GLN A 185 -17.03 23.18 2.78
N ASN A 186 -17.16 21.89 2.49
CA ASN A 186 -18.38 21.13 2.75
C ASN A 186 -18.22 20.01 3.77
N LEU A 187 -17.01 19.46 3.95
CA LEU A 187 -16.76 18.50 5.02
C LEU A 187 -16.45 19.24 6.31
N GLN A 188 -17.17 18.91 7.39
CA GLN A 188 -16.97 19.56 8.68
C GLN A 188 -15.55 19.32 9.20
N SER A 189 -14.96 20.32 9.83
CA SER A 189 -13.58 20.28 10.35
C SER A 189 -13.30 19.14 11.33
N SER A 190 -14.33 18.60 11.99
CA SER A 190 -14.25 17.42 12.86
C SER A 190 -13.97 16.12 12.12
N GLU A 191 -14.34 16.03 10.84
CA GLU A 191 -14.07 14.86 10.01
C GLU A 191 -12.65 14.86 9.42
N ILE A 192 -12.03 16.03 9.30
CA ILE A 192 -10.69 16.23 8.73
C ILE A 192 -9.61 16.16 9.82
N ALA A 193 -9.90 16.64 11.03
CA ALA A 193 -8.94 16.76 12.13
C ALA A 193 -8.57 15.42 12.79
N SER A 194 -9.43 14.40 12.71
CA SER A 194 -9.14 13.06 13.24
C SER A 194 -8.08 12.28 12.45
N SER A 195 -7.52 12.86 11.40
CA SER A 195 -6.54 12.22 10.51
C SER A 195 -5.07 12.52 10.86
N ASN A 196 -4.79 13.33 11.86
CA ASN A 196 -3.44 13.84 12.06
C ASN A 196 -2.56 13.07 13.04
N ASP A 197 -3.11 12.24 13.92
CA ASP A 197 -2.28 11.50 14.88
C ASP A 197 -2.93 10.16 15.26
N GLU A 198 -2.44 9.10 14.73
CA GLU A 198 -1.97 7.84 15.29
C GLU A 198 -1.83 6.82 14.17
N PRO A 199 -0.71 6.08 14.08
CA PRO A 199 -0.69 4.91 13.24
C PRO A 199 -1.71 3.92 13.82
N PHE A 200 -2.76 3.64 13.07
CA PHE A 200 -3.68 2.55 13.36
C PHE A 200 -2.84 1.26 13.36
N GLU A 201 -2.37 0.86 14.54
CA GLU A 201 -1.81 -0.46 14.74
C GLU A 201 -2.96 -1.44 14.49
N MET A 202 -2.82 -2.25 13.45
CA MET A 202 -3.65 -3.43 13.26
C MET A 202 -3.45 -4.33 14.49
N GLY A 203 -4.21 -4.03 15.55
CA GLY A 203 -4.31 -4.86 16.72
C GLY A 203 -4.93 -6.19 16.29
N SER A 204 -4.09 -7.22 16.24
CA SER A 204 -4.35 -8.60 16.69
C SER A 204 -5.83 -8.95 16.97
N GLN A 205 -6.70 -8.93 15.98
CA GLN A 205 -8.02 -9.56 16.08
C GLN A 205 -8.11 -10.91 15.36
N PHE A 206 -6.99 -11.45 14.93
CA PHE A 206 -6.83 -12.89 14.70
C PHE A 206 -6.03 -13.48 15.86
N LYS A 207 -6.60 -13.47 17.07
CA LYS A 207 -6.27 -14.49 18.05
C LYS A 207 -6.86 -15.80 17.50
N ASN A 208 -6.01 -16.60 16.88
CA ASN A 208 -6.27 -18.01 16.78
C ASN A 208 -6.46 -18.52 18.19
N ASP A 209 -7.63 -19.09 18.44
CA ASP A 209 -7.87 -19.97 19.56
C ASP A 209 -6.96 -21.21 19.41
N GLU A 210 -5.72 -21.06 19.85
CA GLU A 210 -4.87 -22.19 20.23
C GLU A 210 -4.87 -22.25 21.74
N SER A 211 -5.99 -22.75 22.27
CA SER A 211 -6.03 -23.26 23.63
C SER A 211 -6.24 -24.76 23.57
N SER A 212 -5.28 -25.45 24.16
CA SER A 212 -5.34 -26.81 24.70
C SER A 212 -5.33 -27.97 23.70
N VAL A 213 -4.15 -28.54 23.47
CA VAL A 213 -3.94 -29.97 23.66
C VAL A 213 -2.57 -30.16 24.31
N ASP A 214 -2.54 -30.13 25.63
CA ASP A 214 -1.58 -30.90 26.40
C ASP A 214 -2.07 -32.36 26.37
N ALA A 215 -1.27 -33.23 25.82
CA ALA A 215 -1.38 -34.66 26.09
C ALA A 215 0.02 -35.26 25.97
N ASP A 216 0.54 -35.62 27.11
CA ASP A 216 1.58 -36.62 27.34
C ASP A 216 1.49 -37.78 26.32
N ASP A 217 2.65 -38.19 25.79
CA ASP A 217 2.99 -39.62 25.83
C ASP A 217 4.47 -39.85 25.49
N ASP A 218 5.15 -40.39 26.47
CA ASP A 218 6.39 -41.15 26.35
C ASP A 218 6.31 -42.26 25.29
N PHE A 219 7.27 -42.30 24.40
CA PHE A 219 8.05 -43.50 24.02
C PHE A 219 9.15 -43.14 23.02
#